data_ce5b00a4468bde4f4203782aa673bc2e
#
_entry.id   ce5b00a4468bde4f4203782aa673bc2e
#
_cell.length_a   1.000
_cell.length_b   1.000
_cell.length_c   1.000
_cell.angle_alpha   90.00
_cell.angle_beta   90.00
_cell.angle_gamma   90.00
#
_symmetry.space_group_name_H-M   'P 1'
#
loop_
_entity.id
_entity.type
_entity.pdbx_description
1 polymer ?
#
loop_
_entity_poly.entity_id
_entity_poly.type
_entity_poly.pdbx_seq_one_letter_code
_entity_poly.pdbx_strand_id
1 'polypeptide(L)'
;MVYNIANRTKGVSAMKVPSTEVQNNFGKYLKIASELEDVIVTRKGYEVAKIVPIEERSVIAEEVANYIYNDRWRLSYEEFLKMVESSDLRYEYIDGEVYLLASPAYNHQVSVSELLVIFYSWFKGKKCRPLTSPFDVTLIKGKDNINVVQPDIIVICDPDKVDASGKYKGVPTLVVEVLSRSTRSKDMLKKL
;
A
#
# COMPACT_ATOMS: atom_id res chain seq x y z
N MET A 1 -10.87 42.10 7.04
CA MET A 1 -11.80 41.85 5.92
C MET A 1 -12.10 40.38 5.89
N VAL A 2 -13.23 39.98 6.47
CA VAL A 2 -13.58 38.56 6.66
C VAL A 2 -14.25 38.08 5.39
N TYR A 3 -13.62 37.23 4.61
CA TYR A 3 -14.26 36.55 3.49
C TYR A 3 -15.10 35.38 3.99
N ASN A 4 -16.40 35.52 3.82
CA ASN A 4 -17.41 34.53 4.17
C ASN A 4 -17.39 33.39 3.15
N ILE A 5 -16.80 32.23 3.50
CA ILE A 5 -16.81 31.02 2.67
C ILE A 5 -17.97 30.14 3.16
N ALA A 6 -19.20 30.60 2.88
CA ALA A 6 -20.37 29.76 3.08
C ALA A 6 -20.97 29.36 1.72
N ASN A 7 -21.14 28.03 1.54
CA ASN A 7 -21.93 27.35 0.51
C ASN A 7 -21.32 27.18 -0.88
N ARG A 8 -20.42 26.20 -1.04
CA ARG A 8 -20.21 25.49 -2.31
C ARG A 8 -20.99 24.16 -2.37
N THR A 9 -22.29 24.22 -2.20
CA THR A 9 -23.18 23.10 -2.50
C THR A 9 -24.12 23.51 -3.62
N LYS A 10 -23.73 23.19 -4.89
CA LYS A 10 -24.56 22.84 -6.05
C LYS A 10 -23.85 23.20 -7.35
N GLY A 11 -23.51 22.18 -8.18
CA GLY A 11 -23.09 22.35 -9.56
C GLY A 11 -21.68 22.94 -9.71
N VAL A 12 -20.65 22.24 -9.18
CA VAL A 12 -19.27 22.64 -9.42
C VAL A 12 -19.00 22.52 -10.92
N SER A 13 -18.78 23.65 -11.58
CA SER A 13 -18.26 23.69 -12.93
C SER A 13 -16.90 23.01 -12.95
N ALA A 14 -16.63 22.18 -13.93
CA ALA A 14 -15.35 21.49 -14.07
C ALA A 14 -14.84 21.65 -15.50
N MET A 15 -13.61 22.16 -15.65
CA MET A 15 -12.97 22.26 -16.95
C MET A 15 -12.13 21.05 -17.26
N LYS A 16 -12.17 20.55 -18.51
CA LYS A 16 -11.33 19.44 -18.98
C LYS A 16 -10.10 20.01 -19.70
N VAL A 17 -8.92 19.57 -19.28
CA VAL A 17 -7.64 20.06 -19.80
C VAL A 17 -6.72 18.88 -20.14
N PRO A 18 -6.06 18.88 -21.32
CA PRO A 18 -5.08 17.87 -21.66
C PRO A 18 -3.89 17.83 -20.67
N SER A 19 -3.39 16.65 -20.35
CA SER A 19 -2.28 16.47 -19.39
C SER A 19 -1.01 17.22 -19.81
N THR A 20 -0.75 17.35 -21.12
CA THR A 20 0.38 18.12 -21.64
C THR A 20 0.25 19.61 -21.38
N GLU A 21 -0.97 20.15 -21.46
CA GLU A 21 -1.22 21.56 -21.16
C GLU A 21 -1.13 21.84 -19.66
N VAL A 22 -1.66 20.94 -18.83
CA VAL A 22 -1.51 21.03 -17.37
C VAL A 22 -0.03 20.99 -16.98
N GLN A 23 0.76 20.10 -17.57
CA GLN A 23 2.19 19.98 -17.31
C GLN A 23 2.94 21.27 -17.63
N ASN A 24 2.63 21.91 -18.74
CA ASN A 24 3.31 23.14 -19.17
C ASN A 24 2.87 24.38 -18.39
N ASN A 25 1.68 24.36 -17.81
CA ASN A 25 1.06 25.50 -17.13
C ASN A 25 0.49 25.13 -15.75
N PHE A 26 1.16 24.26 -15.01
CA PHE A 26 0.66 23.67 -13.77
C PHE A 26 0.21 24.73 -12.75
N GLY A 27 1.00 25.79 -12.54
CA GLY A 27 0.66 26.87 -11.62
C GLY A 27 -0.64 27.61 -11.99
N LYS A 28 -0.93 27.77 -13.28
CA LYS A 28 -2.19 28.36 -13.77
C LYS A 28 -3.39 27.48 -13.38
N TYR A 29 -3.30 26.18 -13.63
CA TYR A 29 -4.40 25.24 -13.35
C TYR A 29 -4.56 24.96 -11.86
N LEU A 30 -3.48 25.02 -11.09
CA LEU A 30 -3.55 24.96 -9.63
C LEU A 30 -4.33 26.17 -9.07
N LYS A 31 -4.07 27.39 -9.58
CA LYS A 31 -4.80 28.59 -9.20
C LYS A 31 -6.29 28.53 -9.60
N ILE A 32 -6.60 28.05 -10.81
CA ILE A 32 -7.98 27.85 -11.26
C ILE A 32 -8.70 26.86 -10.34
N ALA A 33 -8.06 25.74 -10.01
CA ALA A 33 -8.63 24.73 -9.13
C ALA A 33 -8.87 25.27 -7.71
N SER A 34 -7.97 26.11 -7.18
CA SER A 34 -8.12 26.66 -5.83
C SER A 34 -9.18 27.79 -5.73
N GLU A 35 -9.40 28.58 -6.78
CA GLU A 35 -10.19 29.82 -6.71
C GLU A 35 -11.51 29.76 -7.51
N LEU A 36 -11.58 28.97 -8.57
CA LEU A 36 -12.68 29.04 -9.55
C LEU A 36 -13.45 27.71 -9.69
N GLU A 37 -12.87 26.71 -10.33
CA GLU A 37 -13.55 25.47 -10.68
C GLU A 37 -12.62 24.28 -10.69
N ASP A 38 -13.16 23.06 -10.57
CA ASP A 38 -12.38 21.84 -10.62
C ASP A 38 -11.70 21.65 -11.98
N VAL A 39 -10.47 21.15 -11.99
CA VAL A 39 -9.74 20.87 -13.23
C VAL A 39 -9.62 19.36 -13.42
N ILE A 40 -10.28 18.84 -14.47
CA ILE A 40 -10.21 17.44 -14.88
C ILE A 40 -9.09 17.29 -15.91
N VAL A 41 -8.05 16.56 -15.56
CA VAL A 41 -6.91 16.28 -16.43
C VAL A 41 -7.23 15.12 -17.35
N THR A 42 -7.10 15.31 -18.65
CA THR A 42 -7.35 14.26 -19.65
C THR A 42 -6.08 13.83 -20.35
N ARG A 43 -6.02 12.55 -20.74
CA ARG A 43 -4.95 11.98 -21.57
C ARG A 43 -5.55 11.04 -22.62
N LYS A 44 -5.28 11.32 -23.88
CA LYS A 44 -5.86 10.58 -25.03
C LYS A 44 -7.40 10.51 -24.97
N GLY A 45 -8.05 11.59 -24.53
CA GLY A 45 -9.51 11.66 -24.42
C GLY A 45 -10.12 11.08 -23.14
N TYR A 46 -9.34 10.42 -22.28
CA TYR A 46 -9.80 9.83 -21.01
C TYR A 46 -9.44 10.73 -19.82
N GLU A 47 -10.33 10.81 -18.84
CA GLU A 47 -10.08 11.49 -17.57
C GLU A 47 -9.10 10.64 -16.73
N VAL A 48 -7.97 11.23 -16.32
CA VAL A 48 -6.90 10.52 -15.62
C VAL A 48 -6.60 11.07 -14.23
N ALA A 49 -6.99 12.32 -13.97
CA ALA A 49 -6.80 12.98 -12.69
C ALA A 49 -7.77 14.14 -12.52
N LYS A 50 -7.95 14.60 -11.27
CA LYS A 50 -8.72 15.79 -10.94
C LYS A 50 -7.91 16.64 -9.95
N ILE A 51 -7.82 17.94 -10.23
CA ILE A 51 -7.24 18.94 -9.33
C ILE A 51 -8.41 19.69 -8.69
N VAL A 52 -8.47 19.63 -7.36
CA VAL A 52 -9.53 20.28 -6.56
C VAL A 52 -8.89 21.08 -5.43
N PRO A 53 -9.57 22.13 -4.93
CA PRO A 53 -9.11 22.83 -3.74
C PRO A 53 -9.13 21.88 -2.52
N ILE A 54 -8.23 22.12 -1.59
CA ILE A 54 -8.34 21.50 -0.26
C ILE A 54 -9.46 22.24 0.45
N GLU A 55 -10.64 21.62 0.57
CA GLU A 55 -11.72 22.16 1.39
C GLU A 55 -11.30 22.09 2.87
N GLU A 56 -11.61 23.15 3.64
CA GLU A 56 -11.56 23.06 5.11
C GLU A 56 -12.57 21.99 5.56
N ARG A 57 -12.07 20.80 5.82
CA ARG A 57 -12.87 19.69 6.30
C ARG A 57 -13.31 19.98 7.73
N SER A 58 -14.55 19.62 8.06
CA SER A 58 -15.04 19.64 9.44
C SER A 58 -14.04 18.92 10.36
N VAL A 59 -13.90 19.36 11.60
CA VAL A 59 -12.91 18.86 12.59
C VAL A 59 -12.86 17.33 12.65
N ILE A 60 -13.98 16.63 12.46
CA ILE A 60 -14.06 15.17 12.42
C ILE A 60 -13.42 14.61 11.14
N ALA A 61 -13.56 15.27 9.99
CA ALA A 61 -12.92 14.85 8.75
C ALA A 61 -11.43 15.23 8.73
N GLU A 62 -11.02 16.23 9.49
CA GLU A 62 -9.64 16.63 9.70
C GLU A 62 -8.91 15.66 10.64
N GLU A 63 -9.55 15.19 11.72
CA GLU A 63 -9.01 14.12 12.56
C GLU A 63 -8.83 12.81 11.76
N VAL A 64 -9.82 12.40 10.97
CA VAL A 64 -9.72 11.21 10.13
C VAL A 64 -8.74 11.42 8.96
N ALA A 65 -8.67 12.60 8.36
CA ALA A 65 -7.70 12.89 7.30
C ALA A 65 -6.29 13.12 7.83
N ASN A 66 -6.10 13.71 9.00
CA ASN A 66 -4.81 13.77 9.69
C ASN A 66 -4.37 12.38 10.17
N TYR A 67 -5.31 11.54 10.60
CA TYR A 67 -5.05 10.12 10.90
C TYR A 67 -4.64 9.32 9.64
N ILE A 68 -5.20 9.67 8.47
CA ILE A 68 -4.89 9.01 7.18
C ILE A 68 -3.66 9.62 6.48
N TYR A 69 -3.35 10.92 6.67
CA TYR A 69 -2.37 11.66 5.86
C TYR A 69 -1.07 12.05 6.60
N ASN A 70 -1.12 12.31 7.90
CA ASN A 70 0.06 12.68 8.70
C ASN A 70 0.60 11.54 9.58
N ASP A 71 -0.22 10.58 9.90
CA ASP A 71 0.21 9.30 10.45
C ASP A 71 -0.10 8.22 9.40
N ARG A 72 0.81 8.02 8.47
CA ARG A 72 0.86 6.75 7.74
C ARG A 72 0.91 5.67 8.79
N TRP A 73 -0.23 5.18 9.16
CA TRP A 73 -0.54 4.14 10.14
C TRP A 73 0.70 3.67 10.92
N ARG A 74 1.37 4.61 11.60
CA ARG A 74 2.44 4.27 12.50
C ARG A 74 1.81 3.78 13.78
N LEU A 75 1.88 2.50 13.97
CA LEU A 75 1.40 1.82 15.15
C LEU A 75 2.59 1.19 15.88
N SER A 76 2.47 1.05 17.19
CA SER A 76 3.31 0.10 17.90
C SER A 76 2.97 -1.32 17.42
N TYR A 77 3.88 -2.25 17.62
CA TYR A 77 3.64 -3.65 17.24
C TYR A 77 2.41 -4.24 17.97
N GLU A 78 2.17 -3.84 19.21
CA GLU A 78 1.01 -4.28 19.99
C GLU A 78 -0.32 -3.75 19.43
N GLU A 79 -0.35 -2.50 19.01
CA GLU A 79 -1.52 -1.90 18.35
C GLU A 79 -1.79 -2.55 16.99
N PHE A 80 -0.73 -2.84 16.22
CA PHE A 80 -0.83 -3.60 14.97
C PHE A 80 -1.46 -4.98 15.19
N LEU A 81 -1.03 -5.73 16.20
CA LEU A 81 -1.61 -7.03 16.51
C LEU A 81 -3.11 -6.93 16.83
N LYS A 82 -3.53 -5.97 17.65
CA LYS A 82 -4.95 -5.74 17.98
C LYS A 82 -5.76 -5.39 16.73
N MET A 83 -5.20 -4.56 15.83
CA MET A 83 -5.83 -4.20 14.57
C MET A 83 -6.05 -5.43 13.68
N VAL A 84 -5.04 -6.28 13.53
CA VAL A 84 -5.13 -7.49 12.70
C VAL A 84 -6.15 -8.47 13.29
N GLU A 85 -6.20 -8.65 14.62
CA GLU A 85 -7.18 -9.51 15.29
C GLU A 85 -8.64 -9.07 15.07
N SER A 86 -8.85 -7.78 14.86
CA SER A 86 -10.18 -7.19 14.66
C SER A 86 -10.58 -7.03 13.19
N SER A 87 -9.78 -7.53 12.24
CA SER A 87 -9.96 -7.28 10.81
C SER A 87 -9.77 -8.55 9.98
N ASP A 88 -10.63 -8.76 8.99
CA ASP A 88 -10.50 -9.81 7.98
C ASP A 88 -9.57 -9.42 6.82
N LEU A 89 -9.00 -8.21 6.85
CA LEU A 89 -8.10 -7.71 5.83
C LEU A 89 -6.66 -8.15 6.11
N ARG A 90 -5.83 -8.17 5.07
CA ARG A 90 -4.43 -8.54 5.17
C ARG A 90 -3.55 -7.29 5.22
N TYR A 91 -2.58 -7.33 6.12
CA TYR A 91 -1.68 -6.20 6.35
C TYR A 91 -0.23 -6.66 6.43
N GLU A 92 0.68 -5.76 6.08
CA GLU A 92 2.09 -5.83 6.44
C GLU A 92 2.42 -4.72 7.43
N TYR A 93 3.40 -4.96 8.28
CA TYR A 93 3.93 -4.02 9.25
C TYR A 93 5.43 -3.88 9.06
N ILE A 94 5.89 -2.72 8.60
CA ILE A 94 7.29 -2.47 8.23
C ILE A 94 7.73 -1.15 8.85
N ASP A 95 8.75 -1.18 9.71
CA ASP A 95 9.33 -0.01 10.39
C ASP A 95 8.28 0.87 11.11
N GLY A 96 7.30 0.23 11.74
CA GLY A 96 6.20 0.92 12.43
C GLY A 96 5.04 1.36 11.52
N GLU A 97 5.16 1.20 10.21
CA GLU A 97 4.11 1.57 9.24
C GLU A 97 3.26 0.34 8.84
N VAL A 98 1.94 0.52 8.75
CA VAL A 98 0.99 -0.52 8.33
C VAL A 98 0.64 -0.36 6.86
N TYR A 99 0.68 -1.43 6.12
CA TYR A 99 0.34 -1.49 4.70
C TYR A 99 -0.80 -2.47 4.46
N LEU A 100 -1.91 -1.98 3.92
CA LEU A 100 -3.01 -2.83 3.45
C LEU A 100 -2.58 -3.57 2.17
N LEU A 101 -2.79 -4.88 2.15
CA LEU A 101 -2.51 -5.71 0.98
C LEU A 101 -3.74 -5.79 0.06
N ALA A 102 -3.57 -5.36 -1.18
CA ALA A 102 -4.58 -5.50 -2.22
C ALA A 102 -4.58 -6.91 -2.83
N SER A 103 -5.69 -7.29 -3.46
CA SER A 103 -5.74 -8.51 -4.26
C SER A 103 -4.82 -8.39 -5.49
N PRO A 104 -3.99 -9.40 -5.75
CA PRO A 104 -3.07 -9.36 -6.88
C PRO A 104 -3.79 -9.53 -8.22
N ALA A 105 -3.19 -8.99 -9.30
CA ALA A 105 -3.69 -9.14 -10.66
C ALA A 105 -3.40 -10.56 -11.22
N TYR A 106 -4.15 -10.98 -12.23
CA TYR A 106 -4.03 -12.29 -12.87
C TYR A 106 -2.59 -12.65 -13.27
N ASN A 107 -1.90 -11.76 -14.02
CA ASN A 107 -0.53 -12.03 -14.47
C ASN A 107 0.47 -12.20 -13.32
N HIS A 108 0.27 -11.47 -12.22
CA HIS A 108 1.07 -11.63 -11.01
C HIS A 108 0.87 -13.05 -10.43
N GLN A 109 -0.38 -13.50 -10.29
CA GLN A 109 -0.69 -14.84 -9.78
C GLN A 109 -0.15 -15.96 -10.68
N VAL A 110 -0.21 -15.80 -12.00
CA VAL A 110 0.40 -16.75 -12.94
C VAL A 110 1.89 -16.87 -12.67
N SER A 111 2.61 -15.75 -12.58
CA SER A 111 4.06 -15.74 -12.30
C SER A 111 4.40 -16.41 -10.97
N VAL A 112 3.66 -16.10 -9.91
CA VAL A 112 3.84 -16.72 -8.59
C VAL A 112 3.63 -18.24 -8.67
N SER A 113 2.57 -18.68 -9.37
CA SER A 113 2.23 -20.10 -9.50
C SER A 113 3.30 -20.89 -10.25
N GLU A 114 3.80 -20.35 -11.37
CA GLU A 114 4.87 -20.98 -12.16
C GLU A 114 6.17 -21.09 -11.36
N LEU A 115 6.57 -20.03 -10.69
CA LEU A 115 7.76 -20.03 -9.81
C LEU A 115 7.61 -21.02 -8.65
N LEU A 116 6.42 -21.08 -8.04
CA LEU A 116 6.16 -22.04 -6.97
C LEU A 116 6.33 -23.50 -7.43
N VAL A 117 5.83 -23.84 -8.62
CA VAL A 117 5.98 -25.20 -9.18
C VAL A 117 7.46 -25.56 -9.37
N ILE A 118 8.27 -24.61 -9.87
CA ILE A 118 9.71 -24.79 -10.04
C ILE A 118 10.39 -25.03 -8.68
N PHE A 119 10.14 -24.16 -7.69
CA PHE A 119 10.72 -24.31 -6.36
C PHE A 119 10.24 -25.58 -5.66
N TYR A 120 8.94 -25.88 -5.74
CA TYR A 120 8.39 -27.10 -5.14
C TYR A 120 9.04 -28.36 -5.72
N SER A 121 9.19 -28.42 -7.04
CA SER A 121 9.84 -29.54 -7.72
C SER A 121 11.31 -29.68 -7.30
N TRP A 122 12.03 -28.55 -7.18
CA TRP A 122 13.42 -28.52 -6.74
C TRP A 122 13.60 -28.96 -5.28
N PHE A 123 12.71 -28.55 -4.39
CA PHE A 123 12.82 -28.85 -2.95
C PHE A 123 12.10 -30.14 -2.54
N LYS A 124 11.44 -30.84 -3.45
CA LYS A 124 10.76 -32.12 -3.17
C LYS A 124 11.74 -33.14 -2.61
N GLY A 125 11.40 -33.68 -1.44
CA GLY A 125 12.25 -34.63 -0.71
C GLY A 125 13.44 -34.01 0.06
N LYS A 126 13.61 -32.67 0.00
CA LYS A 126 14.64 -31.95 0.77
C LYS A 126 14.03 -31.36 2.06
N LYS A 127 14.91 -30.90 2.96
CA LYS A 127 14.52 -30.28 4.24
C LYS A 127 13.70 -29.00 4.08
N CYS A 128 14.05 -28.19 3.07
CA CYS A 128 13.44 -26.88 2.88
C CYS A 128 12.08 -26.95 2.18
N ARG A 129 11.20 -25.99 2.46
CA ARG A 129 9.85 -25.90 1.87
C ARG A 129 9.61 -24.53 1.27
N PRO A 130 9.18 -24.43 0.00
CA PRO A 130 8.64 -23.23 -0.57
C PRO A 130 7.18 -23.04 -0.11
N LEU A 131 6.83 -21.82 0.24
CA LEU A 131 5.50 -21.40 0.67
C LEU A 131 5.15 -20.09 -0.03
N THR A 132 3.84 -19.83 -0.22
CA THR A 132 3.34 -18.58 -0.84
C THR A 132 2.51 -17.77 0.13
N SER A 133 2.36 -16.48 -0.16
CA SER A 133 1.35 -15.61 0.44
C SER A 133 -0.08 -16.23 0.26
N PRO A 134 -0.99 -16.07 1.25
CA PRO A 134 -0.79 -15.36 2.51
C PRO A 134 -0.06 -16.22 3.56
N PHE A 135 1.08 -15.76 4.03
CA PHE A 135 1.83 -16.41 5.09
C PHE A 135 2.69 -15.37 5.82
N ASP A 136 2.40 -15.16 7.10
CA ASP A 136 3.08 -14.15 7.91
C ASP A 136 4.50 -14.56 8.24
N VAL A 137 5.46 -13.71 7.90
CA VAL A 137 6.85 -13.77 8.30
C VAL A 137 7.13 -12.64 9.27
N THR A 138 7.43 -12.98 10.52
CA THR A 138 7.83 -11.99 11.54
C THR A 138 9.34 -11.92 11.61
N LEU A 139 9.89 -10.77 11.21
CA LEU A 139 11.32 -10.47 11.26
C LEU A 139 11.62 -9.63 12.50
N ILE A 140 12.48 -10.12 13.37
CA ILE A 140 12.89 -9.47 14.62
C ILE A 140 14.34 -9.03 14.45
N LYS A 141 14.57 -7.73 14.22
CA LYS A 141 15.91 -7.14 14.09
C LYS A 141 16.45 -6.58 15.41
N GLY A 142 15.60 -6.48 16.43
CA GLY A 142 15.91 -5.94 17.76
C GLY A 142 14.65 -5.83 18.61
N LYS A 143 14.79 -5.37 19.86
CA LYS A 143 13.68 -5.34 20.82
C LYS A 143 12.48 -4.52 20.34
N ASP A 144 12.74 -3.42 19.61
CA ASP A 144 11.71 -2.50 19.12
C ASP A 144 11.65 -2.45 17.57
N ASN A 145 12.37 -3.36 16.88
CA ASN A 145 12.37 -3.42 15.43
C ASN A 145 11.82 -4.79 14.97
N ILE A 146 10.49 -4.86 14.96
CA ILE A 146 9.73 -6.01 14.51
C ILE A 146 9.02 -5.65 13.22
N ASN A 147 9.13 -6.50 12.21
CA ASN A 147 8.44 -6.34 10.94
C ASN A 147 7.61 -7.60 10.66
N VAL A 148 6.42 -7.45 10.11
CA VAL A 148 5.56 -8.55 9.65
C VAL A 148 5.29 -8.35 8.18
N VAL A 149 5.74 -9.31 7.36
CA VAL A 149 5.60 -9.24 5.90
C VAL A 149 4.98 -10.53 5.35
N GLN A 150 4.33 -10.43 4.19
CA GLN A 150 3.75 -11.56 3.46
C GLN A 150 4.36 -11.63 2.03
N PRO A 151 5.59 -12.11 1.88
CA PRO A 151 6.22 -12.21 0.57
C PRO A 151 5.47 -13.16 -0.37
N ASP A 152 5.56 -12.93 -1.66
CA ASP A 152 4.90 -13.75 -2.67
C ASP A 152 5.33 -15.22 -2.61
N ILE A 153 6.65 -15.48 -2.49
CA ILE A 153 7.19 -16.82 -2.24
C ILE A 153 8.33 -16.73 -1.23
N ILE A 154 8.37 -17.65 -0.28
CA ILE A 154 9.50 -17.85 0.61
C ILE A 154 9.95 -19.31 0.60
N VAL A 155 11.22 -19.53 0.94
CA VAL A 155 11.72 -20.86 1.24
C VAL A 155 12.23 -20.88 2.68
N ILE A 156 11.69 -21.78 3.50
CA ILE A 156 12.13 -21.99 4.88
C ILE A 156 12.75 -23.38 5.01
N CYS A 157 13.82 -23.48 5.82
CA CYS A 157 14.53 -24.72 6.10
C CYS A 157 14.50 -25.11 7.59
N ASP A 158 13.81 -24.33 8.41
CA ASP A 158 13.70 -24.42 9.86
C ASP A 158 12.23 -24.29 10.31
N PRO A 159 11.39 -25.32 10.01
CA PRO A 159 9.96 -25.30 10.32
C PRO A 159 9.64 -25.22 11.82
N ASP A 160 10.60 -25.49 12.68
CA ASP A 160 10.53 -25.32 14.13
C ASP A 160 10.34 -23.83 14.56
N LYS A 161 10.61 -22.89 13.67
CA LYS A 161 10.34 -21.46 13.87
C LYS A 161 8.91 -21.04 13.52
N VAL A 162 8.07 -21.95 13.05
CA VAL A 162 6.63 -21.70 12.91
C VAL A 162 5.99 -21.83 14.28
N ASP A 163 5.34 -20.76 14.74
CA ASP A 163 4.71 -20.78 16.06
C ASP A 163 3.36 -21.51 16.08
N ALA A 164 2.75 -21.63 17.26
CA ALA A 164 1.47 -22.32 17.44
C ALA A 164 0.30 -21.66 16.68
N SER A 165 0.42 -20.40 16.29
CA SER A 165 -0.56 -19.67 15.46
C SER A 165 -0.32 -19.87 13.96
N GLY A 166 0.69 -20.64 13.57
CA GLY A 166 1.04 -20.91 12.17
C GLY A 166 1.86 -19.81 11.51
N LYS A 167 2.44 -18.86 12.27
CA LYS A 167 3.26 -17.76 11.76
C LYS A 167 4.75 -18.08 11.87
N TYR A 168 5.52 -17.73 10.85
CA TYR A 168 6.96 -17.99 10.86
C TYR A 168 7.71 -16.83 11.53
N LYS A 169 8.50 -17.16 12.55
CA LYS A 169 9.33 -16.21 13.33
C LYS A 169 10.81 -16.45 13.07
N GLY A 170 11.27 -16.06 11.91
CA GLY A 170 12.65 -16.26 11.49
C GLY A 170 12.99 -15.53 10.22
N VAL A 171 14.23 -15.69 9.75
CA VAL A 171 14.67 -15.17 8.46
C VAL A 171 14.55 -16.28 7.42
N PRO A 172 13.70 -16.16 6.40
CA PRO A 172 13.59 -17.13 5.32
C PRO A 172 14.94 -17.31 4.60
N THR A 173 15.21 -18.53 4.13
CA THR A 173 16.42 -18.81 3.34
C THR A 173 16.39 -18.12 1.97
N LEU A 174 15.19 -17.93 1.41
CA LEU A 174 14.96 -17.22 0.17
C LEU A 174 13.63 -16.47 0.26
N VAL A 175 13.60 -15.26 -0.26
CA VAL A 175 12.40 -14.45 -0.47
C VAL A 175 12.32 -14.10 -1.94
N VAL A 176 11.14 -14.21 -2.55
CA VAL A 176 10.85 -13.82 -3.91
C VAL A 176 9.64 -12.90 -3.92
N GLU A 177 9.79 -11.73 -4.55
CA GLU A 177 8.71 -10.76 -4.78
C GLU A 177 8.49 -10.62 -6.29
N VAL A 178 7.25 -10.82 -6.74
CA VAL A 178 6.84 -10.57 -8.12
C VAL A 178 6.39 -9.13 -8.24
N LEU A 179 7.23 -8.28 -8.82
CA LEU A 179 7.00 -6.84 -8.85
C LEU A 179 5.81 -6.47 -9.74
N SER A 180 4.86 -5.75 -9.20
CA SER A 180 3.78 -5.09 -9.93
C SER A 180 4.08 -3.58 -10.06
N ARG A 181 3.37 -2.89 -10.99
CA ARG A 181 3.52 -1.42 -11.11
C ARG A 181 3.11 -0.67 -9.85
N SER A 182 2.16 -1.21 -9.09
CA SER A 182 1.62 -0.59 -7.88
C SER A 182 2.46 -0.86 -6.62
N THR A 183 3.15 -2.00 -6.52
CA THR A 183 3.90 -2.41 -5.33
C THR A 183 5.40 -2.19 -5.44
N ARG A 184 5.93 -1.98 -6.67
CA ARG A 184 7.36 -1.92 -6.98
C ARG A 184 8.18 -1.04 -6.02
N SER A 185 7.69 0.16 -5.73
CA SER A 185 8.42 1.09 -4.85
C SER A 185 8.54 0.57 -3.41
N LYS A 186 7.45 0.00 -2.87
CA LYS A 186 7.43 -0.59 -1.53
C LYS A 186 8.36 -1.82 -1.47
N ASP A 187 8.21 -2.72 -2.42
CA ASP A 187 8.93 -4.01 -2.42
C ASP A 187 10.44 -3.79 -2.59
N MET A 188 10.85 -2.84 -3.44
CA MET A 188 12.27 -2.53 -3.68
C MET A 188 12.93 -1.67 -2.59
N LEU A 189 12.20 -0.77 -1.93
CA LEU A 189 12.80 0.21 -1.02
C LEU A 189 12.64 -0.15 0.45
N LYS A 190 11.65 -0.98 0.81
CA LYS A 190 11.33 -1.29 2.21
C LYS A 190 11.47 -2.75 2.61
N LYS A 191 11.35 -3.68 1.65
CA LYS A 191 11.49 -5.11 1.95
C LYS A 191 12.89 -5.68 1.66
N LEU A 192 13.67 -5.03 0.82
CA LEU A 192 15.05 -5.38 0.51
C LEU A 192 16.02 -4.52 1.30
#